data_0dd9c7bf8b6e5eeaa15730b067901c1f
#
_entry.id   0dd9c7bf8b6e5eeaa15730b067901c1f
#
_cell.length_a   1.000
_cell.length_b   1.000
_cell.length_c   1.000
_cell.angle_alpha   90.00
_cell.angle_beta   90.00
_cell.angle_gamma   90.00
#
_symmetry.space_group_name_H-M   'P 1'
#
loop_
_entity.id
_entity.type
_entity.pdbx_description
1 polymer ?
#
loop_
_entity_poly.entity_id
_entity_poly.type
_entity_poly.pdbx_seq_one_letter_code
_entity_poly.pdbx_strand_id
1 'polypeptide(L)'
;MHDVDSSERLSRRRYWINRITETVVGIGGGAVIAAITLIFAYLLWVVAPIFKSADIERSNQLRAAERPTALVDISENGEVVSRFSNDGIVEFYNQASGRALAGFDLGLQVRSIERVYPLVDLYALIDEERLLHFVRSQHIVNFENDQRRLASSADFPLGSDGIAIGEITAIDTHLFDSELLIVTANERELALRKYQDVEMGFGLGAAQQVTFKAGFSISNIYIGPRNQWVYAVGETGEIEIFGIGSLQRPTRMYRGTLVEPGQTLTAMTPLLGRYSLVVGTSDGAVTQYGIYTDAAGTRLDAIRQFALPSPAQRFVTEPRRKGFMALDQDGDVHLM
;
A
#
# COMPACT_ATOMS: atom_id res chain seq x y z
N MET A 1 -58.52 73.19 -11.59
CA MET A 1 -57.60 73.11 -10.40
C MET A 1 -57.59 71.69 -9.82
N HIS A 2 -57.16 70.69 -10.60
CA HIS A 2 -57.26 69.29 -10.20
C HIS A 2 -56.07 68.37 -10.65
N ASP A 3 -54.94 68.96 -11.04
CA ASP A 3 -53.84 68.15 -11.64
C ASP A 3 -52.51 68.13 -10.84
N VAL A 4 -52.45 68.84 -9.70
CA VAL A 4 -51.20 68.92 -8.90
C VAL A 4 -51.06 67.76 -7.88
N ASP A 5 -52.20 67.21 -7.39
CA ASP A 5 -52.20 66.21 -6.33
C ASP A 5 -51.83 64.82 -6.81
N SER A 6 -52.01 64.48 -8.11
CA SER A 6 -51.66 63.21 -8.69
C SER A 6 -50.14 63.07 -8.96
N SER A 7 -49.45 64.14 -9.29
CA SER A 7 -48.03 64.17 -9.57
C SER A 7 -47.17 63.99 -8.29
N GLU A 8 -47.61 64.59 -7.18
CA GLU A 8 -46.93 64.43 -5.88
C GLU A 8 -47.05 62.99 -5.31
N ARG A 9 -48.21 62.36 -5.46
CA ARG A 9 -48.41 60.97 -5.02
C ARG A 9 -47.63 59.99 -5.85
N LEU A 10 -47.48 60.18 -7.14
CA LEU A 10 -46.60 59.36 -8.03
C LEU A 10 -45.12 59.55 -7.71
N SER A 11 -44.69 60.74 -7.34
CA SER A 11 -43.30 61.05 -6.94
C SER A 11 -42.94 60.38 -5.61
N ARG A 12 -43.84 60.46 -4.60
CA ARG A 12 -43.61 59.75 -3.31
C ARG A 12 -43.58 58.25 -3.49
N ARG A 13 -44.45 57.64 -4.28
CA ARG A 13 -44.45 56.19 -4.54
C ARG A 13 -43.14 55.71 -5.23
N ARG A 14 -42.70 56.53 -6.23
CA ARG A 14 -41.39 56.22 -6.91
C ARG A 14 -40.18 56.32 -5.96
N TYR A 15 -40.19 57.31 -5.08
CA TYR A 15 -39.17 57.50 -4.09
C TYR A 15 -39.09 56.28 -3.12
N TRP A 16 -40.22 55.83 -2.59
CA TRP A 16 -40.27 54.63 -1.72
C TRP A 16 -39.87 53.36 -2.44
N ILE A 17 -40.32 53.15 -3.65
CA ILE A 17 -39.94 52.00 -4.47
C ILE A 17 -38.43 52.03 -4.71
N ASN A 18 -37.87 53.16 -5.09
CA ASN A 18 -36.43 53.28 -5.34
C ASN A 18 -35.58 52.97 -4.06
N ARG A 19 -36.02 53.50 -2.93
CA ARG A 19 -35.34 53.26 -1.63
C ARG A 19 -35.45 51.83 -1.16
N ILE A 20 -36.58 51.17 -1.35
CA ILE A 20 -36.76 49.75 -1.07
C ILE A 20 -35.84 48.89 -1.99
N THR A 21 -35.88 49.22 -3.29
CA THR A 21 -35.02 48.52 -4.27
C THR A 21 -33.52 48.65 -3.91
N GLU A 22 -33.06 49.84 -3.59
CA GLU A 22 -31.69 50.11 -3.17
C GLU A 22 -31.31 49.32 -1.92
N THR A 23 -32.19 49.27 -0.91
CA THR A 23 -31.98 48.50 0.31
C THR A 23 -31.97 47.00 0.03
N VAL A 24 -32.89 46.49 -0.76
CA VAL A 24 -32.96 45.05 -1.14
C VAL A 24 -31.73 44.65 -1.94
N VAL A 25 -31.29 45.46 -2.91
CA VAL A 25 -30.06 45.19 -3.67
C VAL A 25 -28.84 45.23 -2.78
N GLY A 26 -28.74 46.20 -1.84
CA GLY A 26 -27.65 46.28 -0.87
C GLY A 26 -27.57 45.05 0.07
N ILE A 27 -28.75 44.65 0.60
CA ILE A 27 -28.82 43.43 1.45
C ILE A 27 -28.50 42.19 0.63
N GLY A 28 -29.03 42.06 -0.59
CA GLY A 28 -28.74 40.94 -1.48
C GLY A 28 -27.25 40.83 -1.83
N GLY A 29 -26.63 41.96 -2.19
CA GLY A 29 -25.20 42.03 -2.46
C GLY A 29 -24.36 41.66 -1.23
N GLY A 30 -24.72 42.19 -0.06
CA GLY A 30 -24.06 41.82 1.21
C GLY A 30 -24.20 40.33 1.55
N ALA A 31 -25.39 39.77 1.32
CA ALA A 31 -25.62 38.32 1.55
C ALA A 31 -24.77 37.41 0.64
N VAL A 32 -24.64 37.83 -0.64
CA VAL A 32 -23.77 37.08 -1.58
C VAL A 32 -22.29 37.12 -1.11
N ILE A 33 -21.80 38.29 -0.71
CA ILE A 33 -20.42 38.42 -0.21
C ILE A 33 -20.23 37.56 1.06
N ALA A 34 -21.19 37.62 1.99
CA ALA A 34 -21.15 36.79 3.21
C ALA A 34 -21.17 35.30 2.89
N ALA A 35 -22.01 34.87 1.92
CA ALA A 35 -22.04 33.46 1.49
C ALA A 35 -20.70 33.00 0.89
N ILE A 36 -20.11 33.80 0.01
CA ILE A 36 -18.79 33.49 -0.59
C ILE A 36 -17.71 33.40 0.50
N THR A 37 -17.70 34.34 1.46
CA THR A 37 -16.77 34.38 2.57
C THR A 37 -16.90 33.12 3.46
N LEU A 38 -18.14 32.70 3.75
CA LEU A 38 -18.42 31.49 4.52
C LEU A 38 -17.97 30.22 3.80
N ILE A 39 -18.20 30.12 2.48
CA ILE A 39 -17.71 29.02 1.66
C ILE A 39 -16.19 28.98 1.71
N PHE A 40 -15.52 30.11 1.56
CA PHE A 40 -14.07 30.18 1.60
C PHE A 40 -13.52 29.79 2.99
N ALA A 41 -14.13 30.30 4.06
CA ALA A 41 -13.77 29.94 5.44
C ALA A 41 -13.99 28.43 5.70
N TYR A 42 -15.08 27.86 5.20
CA TYR A 42 -15.35 26.42 5.27
C TYR A 42 -14.30 25.62 4.51
N LEU A 43 -13.94 26.01 3.29
CA LEU A 43 -12.88 25.33 2.52
C LEU A 43 -11.53 25.41 3.23
N LEU A 44 -11.17 26.56 3.80
CA LEU A 44 -9.94 26.68 4.60
C LEU A 44 -9.97 25.76 5.81
N TRP A 45 -11.10 25.66 6.50
CA TRP A 45 -11.25 24.77 7.66
C TRP A 45 -11.14 23.29 7.29
N VAL A 46 -11.73 22.87 6.15
CA VAL A 46 -11.65 21.50 5.64
C VAL A 46 -10.22 21.15 5.19
N VAL A 47 -9.49 22.13 4.64
CA VAL A 47 -8.12 21.92 4.14
C VAL A 47 -7.06 22.05 5.25
N ALA A 48 -7.37 22.76 6.34
CA ALA A 48 -6.44 22.98 7.46
C ALA A 48 -5.79 21.70 8.04
N PRO A 49 -6.49 20.54 8.14
CA PRO A 49 -5.86 19.30 8.60
C PRO A 49 -4.74 18.79 7.70
N ILE A 50 -4.74 19.14 6.39
CA ILE A 50 -3.68 18.70 5.45
C ILE A 50 -2.31 19.33 5.80
N PHE A 51 -2.32 20.49 6.47
CA PHE A 51 -1.10 21.19 6.88
C PHE A 51 -0.61 20.80 8.28
N LYS A 52 -1.33 19.93 9.00
CA LYS A 52 -0.84 19.39 10.27
C LYS A 52 0.11 18.24 9.99
N SER A 53 1.22 18.19 10.72
CA SER A 53 2.09 17.01 10.72
C SER A 53 1.30 15.79 11.17
N ALA A 54 1.58 14.64 10.54
CA ALA A 54 1.03 13.38 11.01
C ALA A 54 1.56 13.09 12.42
N ASP A 55 0.66 12.65 13.29
CA ASP A 55 0.99 12.23 14.66
C ASP A 55 0.55 10.78 14.83
N ILE A 56 1.38 9.99 15.52
CA ILE A 56 1.11 8.57 15.79
C ILE A 56 0.79 8.46 17.28
N GLU A 57 -0.49 8.21 17.54
CA GLU A 57 -0.95 7.95 18.90
C GLU A 57 -1.23 6.47 19.13
N ARG A 58 -0.82 5.98 20.30
CA ARG A 58 -1.14 4.62 20.72
C ARG A 58 -2.63 4.52 21.08
N SER A 59 -3.42 3.87 20.22
CA SER A 59 -4.87 3.76 20.43
C SER A 59 -5.26 2.63 21.36
N ASN A 60 -4.69 1.41 21.20
CA ASN A 60 -5.05 0.23 21.96
C ASN A 60 -3.88 -0.76 22.13
N GLN A 61 -4.02 -1.66 23.10
CA GLN A 61 -3.19 -2.86 23.25
C GLN A 61 -4.00 -4.11 22.97
N LEU A 62 -3.54 -4.93 22.05
CA LEU A 62 -4.09 -6.25 21.82
C LEU A 62 -3.47 -7.23 22.84
N ARG A 63 -4.32 -7.99 23.54
CA ARG A 63 -3.87 -9.13 24.34
C ARG A 63 -3.87 -10.37 23.46
N ALA A 64 -2.78 -10.57 22.72
CA ALA A 64 -2.58 -11.78 21.94
C ALA A 64 -2.08 -12.93 22.83
N ALA A 65 -2.29 -14.17 22.37
CA ALA A 65 -1.70 -15.34 23.01
C ALA A 65 -0.15 -15.26 22.98
N GLU A 66 0.52 -15.87 23.95
CA GLU A 66 1.98 -15.96 24.01
C GLU A 66 2.51 -16.97 22.97
N ARG A 67 2.52 -16.53 21.70
CA ARG A 67 3.01 -17.33 20.56
C ARG A 67 3.94 -16.47 19.72
N PRO A 68 4.99 -17.04 19.10
CA PRO A 68 5.82 -16.30 18.15
C PRO A 68 4.97 -15.75 17.00
N THR A 69 5.09 -14.48 16.72
CA THR A 69 4.32 -13.78 15.68
C THR A 69 5.13 -13.74 14.38
N ALA A 70 4.57 -14.30 13.31
CA ALA A 70 5.13 -14.23 11.97
C ALA A 70 4.76 -12.93 11.25
N LEU A 71 3.48 -12.51 11.35
CA LEU A 71 2.98 -11.29 10.74
C LEU A 71 1.84 -10.70 11.57
N VAL A 72 1.79 -9.38 11.64
CA VAL A 72 0.60 -8.62 12.07
C VAL A 72 0.21 -7.71 10.92
N ASP A 73 -1.06 -7.71 10.58
CA ASP A 73 -1.62 -6.91 9.50
C ASP A 73 -2.96 -6.33 9.90
N ILE A 74 -3.42 -5.32 9.17
CA ILE A 74 -4.68 -4.66 9.40
C ILE A 74 -5.55 -4.74 8.14
N SER A 75 -6.84 -5.01 8.33
CA SER A 75 -7.81 -5.07 7.25
C SER A 75 -7.89 -3.73 6.50
N GLU A 76 -8.39 -3.77 5.27
CA GLU A 76 -8.52 -2.59 4.41
C GLU A 76 -9.28 -1.43 5.06
N ASN A 77 -10.30 -1.73 5.86
CA ASN A 77 -11.10 -0.74 6.57
C ASN A 77 -10.53 -0.33 7.94
N GLY A 78 -9.39 -0.89 8.35
CA GLY A 78 -8.76 -0.61 9.64
C GLY A 78 -9.50 -1.19 10.84
N GLU A 79 -10.51 -2.06 10.65
CA GLU A 79 -11.37 -2.55 11.72
C GLU A 79 -10.88 -3.87 12.36
N VAL A 80 -10.16 -4.68 11.60
CA VAL A 80 -9.65 -5.99 12.04
C VAL A 80 -8.15 -6.00 11.98
N VAL A 81 -7.53 -6.44 13.06
CA VAL A 81 -6.11 -6.80 13.09
C VAL A 81 -6.01 -8.31 12.94
N SER A 82 -5.26 -8.76 11.95
CA SER A 82 -4.93 -10.15 11.68
C SER A 82 -3.54 -10.44 12.23
N ARG A 83 -3.39 -11.46 13.06
CA ARG A 83 -2.12 -11.93 13.58
C ARG A 83 -1.89 -13.36 13.13
N PHE A 84 -0.82 -13.56 12.40
CA PHE A 84 -0.33 -14.89 12.01
C PHE A 84 0.81 -15.29 12.92
N SER A 85 0.74 -16.48 13.49
CA SER A 85 1.79 -17.03 14.34
C SER A 85 2.62 -18.08 13.59
N ASN A 86 3.84 -18.34 14.07
CA ASN A 86 4.72 -19.32 13.43
C ASN A 86 4.19 -20.77 13.54
N ASP A 87 3.33 -21.05 14.53
CA ASP A 87 2.64 -22.34 14.67
C ASP A 87 1.39 -22.49 13.79
N GLY A 88 1.17 -21.58 12.84
CA GLY A 88 0.10 -21.66 11.86
C GLY A 88 -1.27 -21.19 12.36
N ILE A 89 -1.34 -20.58 13.54
CA ILE A 89 -2.60 -20.02 14.04
C ILE A 89 -2.79 -18.60 13.52
N VAL A 90 -3.97 -18.33 12.94
CA VAL A 90 -4.41 -16.99 12.54
C VAL A 90 -5.45 -16.50 13.54
N GLU A 91 -5.18 -15.39 14.19
CA GLU A 91 -6.08 -14.75 15.15
C GLU A 91 -6.54 -13.39 14.62
N PHE A 92 -7.83 -13.13 14.76
CA PHE A 92 -8.46 -11.87 14.36
C PHE A 92 -8.93 -11.10 15.57
N TYR A 93 -8.65 -9.81 15.59
CA TYR A 93 -8.99 -8.89 16.69
C TYR A 93 -9.73 -7.67 16.13
N ASN A 94 -10.75 -7.23 16.84
CA ASN A 94 -11.36 -5.94 16.57
C ASN A 94 -10.40 -4.83 17.02
N GLN A 95 -9.98 -3.96 16.07
CA GLN A 95 -8.99 -2.92 16.32
C GLN A 95 -9.43 -1.92 17.40
N ALA A 96 -10.69 -1.50 17.39
CA ALA A 96 -11.20 -0.48 18.31
C ALA A 96 -11.35 -0.98 19.75
N SER A 97 -11.69 -2.26 19.96
CA SER A 97 -11.94 -2.83 21.30
C SER A 97 -10.83 -3.74 21.81
N GLY A 98 -9.89 -4.16 20.93
CA GLY A 98 -8.86 -5.16 21.24
C GLY A 98 -9.42 -6.57 21.48
N ARG A 99 -10.73 -6.80 21.25
CA ARG A 99 -11.40 -8.08 21.51
C ARG A 99 -11.09 -9.09 20.40
N ALA A 100 -10.77 -10.33 20.79
CA ALA A 100 -10.67 -11.44 19.84
C ALA A 100 -12.01 -11.71 19.15
N LEU A 101 -12.00 -11.87 17.83
CA LEU A 101 -13.14 -12.17 16.98
C LEU A 101 -13.20 -13.65 16.64
N ALA A 102 -12.09 -14.21 16.16
CA ALA A 102 -11.98 -15.59 15.73
C ALA A 102 -10.51 -16.05 15.74
N GLY A 103 -10.31 -17.36 15.72
CA GLY A 103 -9.00 -17.98 15.51
C GLY A 103 -9.14 -19.18 14.58
N PHE A 104 -8.16 -19.41 13.72
CA PHE A 104 -8.11 -20.49 12.73
C PHE A 104 -6.75 -21.17 12.78
N ASP A 105 -6.77 -22.49 12.75
CA ASP A 105 -5.58 -23.32 12.61
C ASP A 105 -5.41 -23.66 11.12
N LEU A 106 -4.29 -23.24 10.54
CA LEU A 106 -3.97 -23.54 9.14
C LEU A 106 -3.41 -24.96 8.97
N GLY A 107 -3.10 -25.66 10.08
CA GLY A 107 -2.56 -27.02 10.07
C GLY A 107 -1.13 -27.13 9.56
N LEU A 108 -0.35 -26.01 9.57
CA LEU A 108 1.02 -25.98 9.08
C LEU A 108 1.90 -25.07 9.96
N GLN A 109 3.22 -25.24 9.87
CA GLN A 109 4.18 -24.38 10.57
C GLN A 109 4.69 -23.30 9.60
N VAL A 110 4.61 -22.04 10.02
CA VAL A 110 4.96 -20.87 9.19
C VAL A 110 6.43 -20.51 9.37
N ARG A 111 7.21 -20.63 8.29
CA ARG A 111 8.58 -20.14 8.21
C ARG A 111 8.66 -18.67 7.84
N SER A 112 7.89 -18.25 6.84
CA SER A 112 7.76 -16.85 6.42
C SER A 112 6.40 -16.58 5.83
N ILE A 113 5.97 -15.32 5.90
CA ILE A 113 4.69 -14.87 5.36
C ILE A 113 4.84 -13.45 4.84
N GLU A 114 4.29 -13.20 3.65
CA GLU A 114 4.25 -11.89 3.02
C GLU A 114 2.89 -11.66 2.38
N ARG A 115 2.51 -10.39 2.24
CA ARG A 115 1.28 -10.02 1.53
C ARG A 115 1.49 -10.15 0.02
N VAL A 116 0.50 -10.74 -0.67
CA VAL A 116 0.48 -10.78 -2.14
C VAL A 116 0.03 -9.42 -2.68
N TYR A 117 0.92 -8.71 -3.35
CA TYR A 117 0.58 -7.41 -3.93
C TYR A 117 -0.34 -7.59 -5.17
N PRO A 118 -1.34 -6.73 -5.42
CA PRO A 118 -1.76 -5.57 -4.62
C PRO A 118 -2.87 -5.87 -3.59
N LEU A 119 -3.19 -7.14 -3.35
CA LEU A 119 -4.26 -7.55 -2.45
C LEU A 119 -3.88 -7.32 -0.99
N VAL A 120 -4.83 -6.90 -0.18
CA VAL A 120 -4.63 -6.59 1.24
C VAL A 120 -5.04 -7.74 2.16
N ASP A 121 -5.71 -8.74 1.62
CA ASP A 121 -6.31 -9.89 2.34
C ASP A 121 -5.73 -11.24 1.90
N LEU A 122 -4.80 -11.26 0.92
CA LEU A 122 -4.13 -12.47 0.44
C LEU A 122 -2.67 -12.46 0.85
N TYR A 123 -2.23 -13.59 1.40
CA TYR A 123 -0.87 -13.79 1.90
C TYR A 123 -0.22 -14.99 1.23
N ALA A 124 1.04 -14.84 0.86
CA ALA A 124 1.94 -15.92 0.44
C ALA A 124 2.71 -16.40 1.68
N LEU A 125 2.56 -17.65 2.03
CA LEU A 125 3.09 -18.26 3.24
C LEU A 125 3.98 -19.43 2.86
N ILE A 126 5.18 -19.49 3.38
CA ILE A 126 6.11 -20.60 3.21
C ILE A 126 6.12 -21.40 4.51
N ASP A 127 5.90 -22.69 4.41
CA ASP A 127 5.96 -23.60 5.55
C ASP A 127 7.38 -24.16 5.79
N GLU A 128 7.55 -24.97 6.82
CA GLU A 128 8.83 -25.65 7.15
C GLU A 128 9.23 -26.69 6.10
N GLU A 129 8.28 -27.20 5.31
CA GLU A 129 8.53 -28.16 4.21
C GLU A 129 8.92 -27.45 2.90
N ARG A 130 8.99 -26.09 2.94
CA ARG A 130 9.28 -25.23 1.77
C ARG A 130 8.20 -25.29 0.69
N LEU A 131 6.97 -25.46 1.11
CA LEU A 131 5.79 -25.29 0.27
C LEU A 131 5.26 -23.87 0.41
N LEU A 132 4.93 -23.26 -0.71
CA LEU A 132 4.29 -21.96 -0.77
C LEU A 132 2.77 -22.13 -0.81
N HIS A 133 2.09 -21.63 0.20
CA HIS A 133 0.64 -21.60 0.33
C HIS A 133 0.11 -20.19 0.15
N PHE A 134 -1.13 -20.07 -0.33
CA PHE A 134 -1.85 -18.80 -0.37
C PHE A 134 -3.00 -18.84 0.62
N VAL A 135 -2.98 -17.93 1.58
CA VAL A 135 -3.99 -17.82 2.64
C VAL A 135 -4.71 -16.49 2.48
N ARG A 136 -6.04 -16.52 2.47
CA ARG A 136 -6.87 -15.32 2.43
C ARG A 136 -7.58 -15.12 3.75
N SER A 137 -7.51 -13.90 4.30
CA SER A 137 -8.35 -13.47 5.41
C SER A 137 -9.59 -12.75 4.88
N GLN A 138 -10.77 -13.15 5.36
CA GLN A 138 -12.03 -12.53 4.97
C GLN A 138 -12.71 -11.92 6.18
N HIS A 139 -13.29 -10.73 5.98
CA HIS A 139 -14.00 -10.00 7.02
C HIS A 139 -15.37 -9.59 6.50
N ILE A 140 -16.42 -10.16 7.07
CA ILE A 140 -17.81 -9.94 6.63
C ILE A 140 -18.57 -9.23 7.75
N VAL A 141 -19.27 -8.18 7.38
CA VAL A 141 -20.19 -7.48 8.27
C VAL A 141 -21.60 -8.08 8.10
N ASN A 142 -22.12 -8.67 9.16
CA ASN A 142 -23.47 -9.19 9.23
C ASN A 142 -24.31 -8.30 10.16
N PHE A 143 -25.62 -8.25 9.92
CA PHE A 143 -26.57 -7.59 10.80
C PHE A 143 -27.50 -8.66 11.38
N GLU A 144 -27.43 -8.88 12.69
CA GLU A 144 -28.32 -9.76 13.44
C GLU A 144 -29.09 -8.93 14.46
N ASN A 145 -30.41 -8.96 14.38
CA ASN A 145 -31.30 -8.18 15.25
C ASN A 145 -30.93 -6.69 15.28
N ASP A 146 -30.70 -6.10 14.12
CA ASP A 146 -30.23 -4.72 13.92
C ASP A 146 -28.88 -4.37 14.57
N GLN A 147 -28.15 -5.37 15.06
CA GLN A 147 -26.80 -5.20 15.58
C GLN A 147 -25.77 -5.60 14.54
N ARG A 148 -24.82 -4.70 14.29
CA ARG A 148 -23.68 -4.94 13.42
C ARG A 148 -22.73 -5.94 14.07
N ARG A 149 -22.49 -7.08 13.41
CA ARG A 149 -21.51 -8.09 13.80
C ARG A 149 -20.45 -8.25 12.74
N LEU A 150 -19.22 -8.32 13.18
CA LEU A 150 -18.06 -8.56 12.33
C LEU A 150 -17.64 -10.02 12.49
N ALA A 151 -17.68 -10.77 11.40
CA ALA A 151 -17.19 -12.15 11.32
C ALA A 151 -15.90 -12.19 10.52
N SER A 152 -14.93 -12.98 10.96
CA SER A 152 -13.64 -13.15 10.29
C SER A 152 -13.37 -14.62 10.05
N SER A 153 -12.75 -14.96 8.92
CA SER A 153 -12.33 -16.30 8.54
C SER A 153 -11.00 -16.29 7.79
N ALA A 154 -10.35 -17.44 7.73
CA ALA A 154 -9.18 -17.67 6.87
C ALA A 154 -9.42 -18.93 6.04
N ASP A 155 -9.01 -18.92 4.77
CA ASP A 155 -9.12 -20.04 3.84
C ASP A 155 -7.90 -20.10 2.88
N PHE A 156 -7.79 -21.22 2.15
CA PHE A 156 -6.81 -21.42 1.09
C PHE A 156 -7.48 -21.25 -0.28
N PRO A 157 -7.59 -20.04 -0.83
CA PRO A 157 -8.38 -19.77 -2.03
C PRO A 157 -7.81 -20.39 -3.30
N LEU A 158 -6.54 -20.79 -3.29
CA LEU A 158 -5.84 -21.38 -4.42
C LEU A 158 -5.45 -22.86 -4.18
N GLY A 159 -6.05 -23.50 -3.18
CA GLY A 159 -5.78 -24.87 -2.76
C GLY A 159 -4.81 -24.96 -1.58
N SER A 160 -4.93 -26.04 -0.81
CA SER A 160 -4.14 -26.29 0.41
C SER A 160 -2.82 -27.05 0.17
N ASP A 161 -2.63 -27.66 -1.01
CA ASP A 161 -1.50 -28.58 -1.26
C ASP A 161 -0.13 -27.88 -1.29
N GLY A 162 -0.12 -26.56 -1.48
CA GLY A 162 1.10 -25.78 -1.58
C GLY A 162 1.88 -26.00 -2.89
N ILE A 163 2.83 -25.13 -3.15
CA ILE A 163 3.72 -25.17 -4.32
C ILE A 163 5.15 -25.38 -3.85
N ALA A 164 5.81 -26.46 -4.26
CA ALA A 164 7.21 -26.69 -3.93
C ALA A 164 8.10 -25.60 -4.55
N ILE A 165 8.84 -24.86 -3.71
CA ILE A 165 9.72 -23.75 -4.14
C ILE A 165 11.21 -24.06 -3.94
N GLY A 166 11.56 -25.12 -3.21
CA GLY A 166 12.94 -25.51 -2.97
C GLY A 166 13.68 -24.58 -2.00
N GLU A 167 15.00 -24.53 -2.15
CA GLU A 167 15.82 -23.56 -1.40
C GLU A 167 15.77 -22.20 -2.06
N ILE A 168 15.47 -21.16 -1.28
CA ILE A 168 15.35 -19.79 -1.75
C ILE A 168 16.06 -18.82 -0.80
N THR A 169 16.62 -17.76 -1.36
CA THR A 169 17.14 -16.60 -0.63
C THR A 169 16.14 -15.45 -0.59
N ALA A 170 15.30 -15.35 -1.61
CA ALA A 170 14.25 -14.32 -1.71
C ALA A 170 13.04 -14.83 -2.51
N ILE A 171 11.88 -14.26 -2.23
CA ILE A 171 10.63 -14.51 -2.95
C ILE A 171 9.84 -13.20 -3.06
N ASP A 172 9.09 -13.05 -4.13
CA ASP A 172 8.01 -12.05 -4.26
C ASP A 172 6.86 -12.63 -5.07
N THR A 173 5.64 -12.20 -4.76
CA THR A 173 4.40 -12.65 -5.39
C THR A 173 3.54 -11.45 -5.79
N HIS A 174 2.98 -11.49 -6.97
CA HIS A 174 2.17 -10.41 -7.51
C HIS A 174 1.00 -10.95 -8.33
N LEU A 175 -0.20 -10.50 -8.00
CA LEU A 175 -1.41 -10.81 -8.76
C LEU A 175 -1.82 -9.58 -9.57
N PHE A 176 -1.87 -9.71 -10.89
CA PHE A 176 -2.30 -8.65 -11.79
C PHE A 176 -3.15 -9.24 -12.92
N ASP A 177 -4.38 -8.72 -13.11
CA ASP A 177 -5.30 -9.09 -14.19
C ASP A 177 -5.48 -10.62 -14.32
N SER A 178 -5.82 -11.30 -13.22
CA SER A 178 -5.93 -12.77 -13.11
C SER A 178 -4.64 -13.55 -13.45
N GLU A 179 -3.50 -12.86 -13.46
CA GLU A 179 -2.18 -13.44 -13.66
C GLU A 179 -1.38 -13.41 -12.37
N LEU A 180 -1.13 -14.58 -11.78
CA LEU A 180 -0.28 -14.72 -10.60
C LEU A 180 1.15 -15.00 -11.04
N LEU A 181 2.06 -14.11 -10.70
CA LEU A 181 3.49 -14.29 -10.88
C LEU A 181 4.14 -14.56 -9.53
N ILE A 182 4.91 -15.64 -9.48
CA ILE A 182 5.77 -16.01 -8.35
C ILE A 182 7.21 -15.94 -8.85
N VAL A 183 8.03 -15.17 -8.18
CA VAL A 183 9.47 -15.08 -8.47
C VAL A 183 10.22 -15.53 -7.23
N THR A 184 11.10 -16.49 -7.40
CA THR A 184 12.02 -16.97 -6.34
C THR A 184 13.45 -16.78 -6.78
N ALA A 185 14.35 -16.52 -5.83
CA ALA A 185 15.77 -16.48 -6.06
C ALA A 185 16.48 -17.50 -5.17
N ASN A 186 17.53 -18.13 -5.71
CA ASN A 186 18.49 -18.92 -4.98
C ASN A 186 19.89 -18.52 -5.46
N GLU A 187 20.69 -17.93 -4.57
CA GLU A 187 21.96 -17.30 -4.92
C GLU A 187 21.84 -16.33 -6.10
N ARG A 188 22.25 -16.75 -7.31
CA ARG A 188 22.20 -15.94 -8.54
C ARG A 188 21.08 -16.34 -9.48
N GLU A 189 20.41 -17.45 -9.22
CA GLU A 189 19.37 -17.97 -10.09
C GLU A 189 18.00 -17.43 -9.69
N LEU A 190 17.27 -16.91 -10.68
CA LEU A 190 15.87 -16.55 -10.56
C LEU A 190 15.01 -17.60 -11.26
N ALA A 191 13.95 -18.03 -10.57
CA ALA A 191 12.92 -18.88 -11.14
C ALA A 191 11.59 -18.13 -11.11
N LEU A 192 10.96 -17.98 -12.28
CA LEU A 192 9.65 -17.37 -12.45
C LEU A 192 8.62 -18.45 -12.75
N ARG A 193 7.51 -18.40 -12.05
CA ARG A 193 6.31 -19.22 -12.32
C ARG A 193 5.13 -18.30 -12.52
N LYS A 194 4.49 -18.42 -13.68
CA LYS A 194 3.35 -17.62 -14.08
C LYS A 194 2.13 -18.51 -14.26
N TYR A 195 1.10 -18.23 -13.51
CA TYR A 195 -0.22 -18.84 -13.64
C TYR A 195 -1.16 -17.84 -14.29
N GLN A 196 -1.93 -18.29 -15.27
CA GLN A 196 -2.94 -17.49 -15.98
C GLN A 196 -4.33 -17.92 -15.54
N ASP A 197 -5.31 -17.04 -15.75
CA ASP A 197 -6.73 -17.25 -15.44
C ASP A 197 -6.95 -17.70 -13.99
N VAL A 198 -6.23 -17.05 -13.07
CA VAL A 198 -6.30 -17.36 -11.64
C VAL A 198 -7.59 -16.79 -11.05
N GLU A 199 -8.48 -17.69 -10.64
CA GLU A 199 -9.72 -17.36 -9.94
C GLU A 199 -9.71 -17.92 -8.54
N MET A 200 -10.02 -17.06 -7.54
CA MET A 200 -10.09 -17.45 -6.15
C MET A 200 -11.22 -18.47 -5.92
N GLY A 201 -10.87 -19.63 -5.36
CA GLY A 201 -11.80 -20.75 -5.15
C GLY A 201 -11.71 -21.87 -6.17
N PHE A 202 -10.96 -21.71 -7.28
CA PHE A 202 -10.79 -22.72 -8.34
C PHE A 202 -9.40 -23.36 -8.37
N GLY A 203 -8.47 -22.88 -7.51
CA GLY A 203 -7.10 -23.36 -7.45
C GLY A 203 -6.20 -22.79 -8.56
N LEU A 204 -4.99 -23.34 -8.66
CA LEU A 204 -3.99 -22.95 -9.66
C LEU A 204 -3.98 -23.94 -10.82
N GLY A 205 -4.04 -23.38 -12.03
CA GLY A 205 -3.87 -24.15 -13.27
C GLY A 205 -2.40 -24.47 -13.58
N ALA A 206 -2.11 -24.80 -14.85
CA ALA A 206 -0.74 -25.04 -15.30
C ALA A 206 0.09 -23.75 -15.25
N ALA A 207 1.34 -23.87 -14.81
CA ALA A 207 2.28 -22.75 -14.77
C ALA A 207 3.19 -22.75 -16.01
N GLN A 208 3.47 -21.57 -16.54
CA GLN A 208 4.64 -21.32 -17.36
C GLN A 208 5.84 -21.07 -16.43
N GLN A 209 6.98 -21.69 -16.71
CA GLN A 209 8.17 -21.55 -15.89
C GLN A 209 9.39 -21.20 -16.72
N VAL A 210 10.24 -20.32 -16.19
CA VAL A 210 11.55 -19.97 -16.75
C VAL A 210 12.56 -19.71 -15.65
N THR A 211 13.82 -20.06 -15.92
CA THR A 211 14.95 -19.74 -15.04
C THR A 211 15.99 -18.93 -15.80
N PHE A 212 16.65 -18.00 -15.10
CA PHE A 212 17.76 -17.21 -15.63
C PHE A 212 18.66 -16.75 -14.47
N LYS A 213 19.80 -16.10 -14.78
CA LYS A 213 20.80 -15.76 -13.75
C LYS A 213 21.07 -14.25 -13.72
N ALA A 214 21.23 -13.72 -12.51
CA ALA A 214 21.80 -12.41 -12.26
C ALA A 214 23.34 -12.44 -12.23
N GLY A 215 23.94 -11.29 -12.33
CA GLY A 215 25.40 -11.12 -12.30
C GLY A 215 26.01 -11.19 -10.89
N PHE A 216 25.19 -11.23 -9.84
CA PHE A 216 25.58 -11.20 -8.43
C PHE A 216 24.69 -12.13 -7.59
N SER A 217 25.03 -12.34 -6.31
CA SER A 217 24.18 -13.06 -5.37
C SER A 217 23.00 -12.19 -4.92
N ILE A 218 21.80 -12.73 -5.06
CA ILE A 218 20.53 -12.01 -4.83
C ILE A 218 20.13 -12.13 -3.36
N SER A 219 19.87 -11.01 -2.70
CA SER A 219 19.29 -10.93 -1.36
C SER A 219 17.82 -10.55 -1.35
N ASN A 220 17.40 -9.74 -2.34
CA ASN A 220 16.02 -9.26 -2.44
C ASN A 220 15.55 -9.30 -3.90
N ILE A 221 14.27 -9.60 -4.09
CA ILE A 221 13.60 -9.53 -5.39
C ILE A 221 12.27 -8.82 -5.25
N TYR A 222 11.90 -8.07 -6.29
CA TYR A 222 10.58 -7.43 -6.37
C TYR A 222 10.04 -7.54 -7.79
N ILE A 223 8.79 -7.92 -7.92
CA ILE A 223 8.08 -7.90 -9.19
C ILE A 223 7.65 -6.46 -9.46
N GLY A 224 7.95 -5.97 -10.64
CA GLY A 224 7.56 -4.65 -11.10
C GLY A 224 6.08 -4.56 -11.48
N PRO A 225 5.61 -3.36 -11.92
CA PRO A 225 4.22 -3.12 -12.22
C PRO A 225 3.72 -4.04 -13.35
N ARG A 226 2.47 -4.49 -13.22
CA ARG A 226 1.77 -5.30 -14.24
C ARG A 226 2.57 -6.52 -14.71
N ASN A 227 3.38 -7.13 -13.84
CA ASN A 227 4.23 -8.27 -14.18
C ASN A 227 5.19 -8.02 -15.37
N GLN A 228 5.64 -6.77 -15.59
CA GLN A 228 6.45 -6.42 -16.76
C GLN A 228 7.94 -6.65 -16.56
N TRP A 229 8.45 -6.51 -15.33
CA TRP A 229 9.86 -6.74 -15.00
C TRP A 229 10.06 -7.23 -13.57
N VAL A 230 11.28 -7.64 -13.28
CA VAL A 230 11.73 -8.06 -11.96
C VAL A 230 12.96 -7.26 -11.59
N TYR A 231 12.99 -6.75 -10.35
CA TYR A 231 14.17 -6.20 -9.72
C TYR A 231 14.88 -7.31 -8.96
N ALA A 232 16.15 -7.56 -9.28
CA ALA A 232 17.04 -8.41 -8.51
C ALA A 232 18.07 -7.52 -7.81
N VAL A 233 18.21 -7.64 -6.50
CA VAL A 233 19.07 -6.78 -5.68
C VAL A 233 20.00 -7.63 -4.85
N GLY A 234 21.28 -7.27 -4.86
CA GLY A 234 22.33 -7.88 -4.07
C GLY A 234 22.46 -7.24 -2.69
N GLU A 235 23.11 -7.95 -1.77
CA GLU A 235 23.32 -7.51 -0.38
C GLU A 235 24.16 -6.22 -0.29
N THR A 236 25.09 -6.01 -1.22
CA THR A 236 25.94 -4.82 -1.30
C THR A 236 25.35 -3.72 -2.18
N GLY A 237 24.05 -3.83 -2.54
CA GLY A 237 23.29 -2.79 -3.24
C GLY A 237 23.38 -2.84 -4.76
N GLU A 238 23.94 -3.91 -5.36
CA GLU A 238 23.84 -4.11 -6.80
C GLU A 238 22.39 -4.34 -7.19
N ILE A 239 22.01 -3.84 -8.35
CA ILE A 239 20.67 -4.05 -8.91
C ILE A 239 20.74 -4.42 -10.38
N GLU A 240 20.00 -5.44 -10.76
CA GLU A 240 19.64 -5.74 -12.14
C GLU A 240 18.12 -5.73 -12.31
N ILE A 241 17.65 -5.20 -13.44
CA ILE A 241 16.23 -5.17 -13.80
C ILE A 241 16.06 -6.03 -15.04
N PHE A 242 15.20 -7.02 -14.96
CA PHE A 242 14.91 -7.95 -16.05
C PHE A 242 13.49 -7.73 -16.56
N GLY A 243 13.36 -7.41 -17.86
CA GLY A 243 12.08 -7.42 -18.55
C GLY A 243 11.59 -8.84 -18.74
N ILE A 244 10.36 -9.12 -18.33
CA ILE A 244 9.72 -10.44 -18.31
C ILE A 244 8.43 -10.48 -19.14
N GLY A 245 8.18 -9.48 -19.97
CA GLY A 245 7.01 -9.43 -20.85
C GLY A 245 6.92 -10.64 -21.81
N SER A 246 8.07 -11.25 -22.13
CA SER A 246 8.13 -12.59 -22.71
C SER A 246 8.85 -13.51 -21.72
N LEU A 247 8.11 -14.44 -21.10
CA LEU A 247 8.70 -15.43 -20.19
C LEU A 247 9.69 -16.36 -20.89
N GLN A 248 9.55 -16.54 -22.21
CA GLN A 248 10.46 -17.41 -22.96
C GLN A 248 11.88 -16.88 -23.02
N ARG A 249 12.07 -15.55 -22.86
CA ARG A 249 13.38 -14.93 -22.94
C ARG A 249 13.46 -13.64 -22.08
N PRO A 250 13.61 -13.75 -20.75
CA PRO A 250 13.86 -12.59 -19.91
C PRO A 250 15.11 -11.84 -20.39
N THR A 251 15.01 -10.51 -20.49
CA THR A 251 16.11 -9.66 -20.94
C THR A 251 16.52 -8.69 -19.87
N ARG A 252 17.84 -8.57 -19.64
CA ARG A 252 18.35 -7.56 -18.70
C ARG A 252 18.21 -6.18 -19.33
N MET A 253 17.39 -5.32 -18.69
CA MET A 253 17.10 -3.96 -19.10
C MET A 253 18.04 -2.93 -18.47
N TYR A 254 18.50 -3.20 -17.24
CA TYR A 254 19.33 -2.28 -16.46
C TYR A 254 20.29 -3.07 -15.56
N ARG A 255 21.45 -2.47 -15.27
CA ARG A 255 22.40 -2.90 -14.25
C ARG A 255 23.06 -1.67 -13.62
N GLY A 256 23.13 -1.63 -12.29
CA GLY A 256 23.73 -0.52 -11.55
C GLY A 256 23.91 -0.84 -10.08
N THR A 257 24.01 0.21 -9.28
CA THR A 257 24.06 0.15 -7.81
C THR A 257 23.09 1.15 -7.21
N LEU A 258 22.53 0.80 -6.05
CA LEU A 258 21.58 1.61 -5.27
C LEU A 258 22.28 2.37 -4.13
N VAL A 259 23.54 2.08 -3.87
CA VAL A 259 24.31 2.65 -2.75
C VAL A 259 25.58 3.27 -3.26
N GLU A 260 26.06 4.31 -2.58
CA GLU A 260 27.34 4.96 -2.83
C GLU A 260 28.50 4.10 -2.28
N PRO A 261 29.74 4.29 -2.77
CA PRO A 261 30.89 3.60 -2.23
C PRO A 261 31.06 3.83 -0.71
N GLY A 262 31.13 2.75 0.05
CA GLY A 262 31.25 2.79 1.51
C GLY A 262 29.93 2.75 2.27
N GLN A 263 28.80 2.78 1.57
CA GLN A 263 27.48 2.55 2.17
C GLN A 263 27.04 1.09 1.98
N THR A 264 26.14 0.63 2.84
CA THR A 264 25.45 -0.67 2.71
C THR A 264 23.94 -0.48 2.68
N LEU A 265 23.26 -1.36 1.98
CA LEU A 265 21.81 -1.42 1.94
C LEU A 265 21.29 -1.89 3.30
N THR A 266 20.36 -1.16 3.92
CA THR A 266 19.78 -1.52 5.23
C THR A 266 18.32 -1.94 5.14
N ALA A 267 17.54 -1.29 4.29
CA ALA A 267 16.15 -1.62 4.03
C ALA A 267 15.75 -1.26 2.60
N MET A 268 14.78 -1.98 2.05
CA MET A 268 14.25 -1.69 0.73
C MET A 268 12.80 -2.16 0.59
N THR A 269 12.00 -1.41 -0.18
CA THR A 269 10.63 -1.79 -0.52
C THR A 269 10.17 -1.10 -1.79
N PRO A 270 9.33 -1.72 -2.64
CA PRO A 270 8.65 -1.02 -3.72
C PRO A 270 7.48 -0.18 -3.18
N LEU A 271 7.27 1.02 -3.73
CA LEU A 271 6.10 1.83 -3.45
C LEU A 271 4.87 1.36 -4.24
N LEU A 272 3.71 1.90 -3.88
CA LEU A 272 2.45 1.65 -4.56
C LEU A 272 2.60 1.77 -6.09
N GLY A 273 2.12 0.75 -6.80
CA GLY A 273 2.26 0.63 -8.25
C GLY A 273 3.58 0.03 -8.71
N ARG A 274 4.56 -0.14 -7.82
CA ARG A 274 5.86 -0.82 -8.05
C ARG A 274 6.73 -0.22 -9.16
N TYR A 275 6.46 1.05 -9.56
CA TYR A 275 7.32 1.81 -10.50
C TYR A 275 8.52 2.45 -9.82
N SER A 276 8.53 2.51 -8.51
CA SER A 276 9.62 3.08 -7.72
C SER A 276 9.96 2.23 -6.53
N LEU A 277 11.22 2.32 -6.12
CA LEU A 277 11.80 1.63 -4.97
C LEU A 277 12.23 2.67 -3.93
N VAL A 278 11.98 2.39 -2.66
CA VAL A 278 12.57 3.14 -1.55
C VAL A 278 13.72 2.32 -0.99
N VAL A 279 14.86 2.95 -0.84
CA VAL A 279 16.13 2.34 -0.44
C VAL A 279 16.68 3.10 0.75
N GLY A 280 16.98 2.42 1.83
CA GLY A 280 17.67 2.94 3.02
C GLY A 280 19.12 2.47 3.05
N THR A 281 20.02 3.34 3.49
CA THR A 281 21.44 3.09 3.56
C THR A 281 21.98 3.26 4.99
N SER A 282 23.17 2.71 5.23
CA SER A 282 23.80 2.65 6.56
C SER A 282 24.15 4.00 7.18
N ASP A 283 24.11 5.08 6.42
CA ASP A 283 24.29 6.47 6.88
C ASP A 283 22.97 7.18 7.22
N GLY A 284 21.83 6.46 7.18
CA GLY A 284 20.50 7.01 7.45
C GLY A 284 19.85 7.70 6.25
N ALA A 285 20.49 7.71 5.08
CA ALA A 285 19.85 8.24 3.88
C ALA A 285 18.76 7.30 3.39
N VAL A 286 17.65 7.87 2.90
CA VAL A 286 16.53 7.16 2.30
C VAL A 286 16.28 7.76 0.93
N THR A 287 16.47 6.98 -0.13
CA THR A 287 16.32 7.44 -1.51
C THR A 287 15.18 6.72 -2.21
N GLN A 288 14.27 7.46 -2.79
CA GLN A 288 13.27 6.93 -3.71
C GLN A 288 13.83 6.94 -5.12
N TYR A 289 13.95 5.76 -5.73
CA TYR A 289 14.35 5.58 -7.13
C TYR A 289 13.13 5.33 -8.01
N GLY A 290 13.11 5.93 -9.20
CA GLY A 290 12.15 5.66 -10.25
C GLY A 290 12.80 4.99 -11.44
N ILE A 291 12.07 4.06 -12.07
CA ILE A 291 12.50 3.46 -13.33
C ILE A 291 11.91 4.22 -14.51
N TYR A 292 12.75 4.52 -15.49
CA TYR A 292 12.36 5.20 -16.71
C TYR A 292 12.90 4.42 -17.92
N THR A 293 12.04 4.22 -18.91
CA THR A 293 12.42 3.59 -20.18
C THR A 293 12.07 4.51 -21.34
N ASP A 294 13.06 4.84 -22.14
CA ASP A 294 12.93 5.67 -23.33
C ASP A 294 13.71 5.05 -24.50
N ALA A 295 13.88 5.80 -25.60
CA ALA A 295 14.62 5.36 -26.77
C ALA A 295 16.12 5.10 -26.50
N ALA A 296 16.68 5.70 -25.46
CA ALA A 296 18.09 5.52 -25.06
C ALA A 296 18.28 4.27 -24.16
N GLY A 297 17.18 3.67 -23.67
CA GLY A 297 17.20 2.49 -22.83
C GLY A 297 16.50 2.69 -21.49
N THR A 298 16.76 1.77 -20.56
CA THR A 298 16.22 1.83 -19.19
C THR A 298 17.25 2.45 -18.26
N ARG A 299 16.80 3.38 -17.41
CA ARG A 299 17.58 4.00 -16.35
C ARG A 299 16.83 4.00 -15.03
N LEU A 300 17.57 4.11 -13.96
CA LEU A 300 17.08 4.21 -12.59
C LEU A 300 17.59 5.53 -12.01
N ASP A 301 16.69 6.48 -11.79
CA ASP A 301 17.02 7.82 -11.31
C ASP A 301 16.49 8.06 -9.90
N ALA A 302 17.25 8.76 -9.06
CA ALA A 302 16.79 9.24 -7.76
C ALA A 302 15.70 10.32 -7.97
N ILE A 303 14.51 10.10 -7.38
CA ILE A 303 13.37 11.02 -7.46
C ILE A 303 13.34 11.94 -6.24
N ARG A 304 13.51 11.36 -5.04
CA ARG A 304 13.46 12.04 -3.74
C ARG A 304 14.50 11.46 -2.82
N GLN A 305 14.97 12.29 -1.90
CA GLN A 305 15.87 11.89 -0.83
C GLN A 305 15.35 12.41 0.50
N PHE A 306 15.46 11.58 1.53
CA PHE A 306 15.11 11.87 2.91
C PHE A 306 16.32 11.50 3.76
N ALA A 307 16.38 12.03 4.99
CA ALA A 307 17.37 11.63 5.97
C ALA A 307 16.67 11.21 7.25
N LEU A 308 17.05 10.07 7.78
CA LEU A 308 16.64 9.60 9.10
C LEU A 308 17.75 9.87 10.12
N PRO A 309 17.41 10.02 11.40
CA PRO A 309 18.41 10.14 12.47
C PRO A 309 19.32 8.91 12.58
N SER A 310 18.79 7.72 12.31
CA SER A 310 19.52 6.46 12.26
C SER A 310 19.09 5.61 11.05
N PRO A 311 19.88 4.60 10.65
CA PRO A 311 19.59 3.78 9.47
C PRO A 311 18.21 3.11 9.54
N ALA A 312 17.50 3.06 8.42
CA ALA A 312 16.24 2.35 8.34
C ALA A 312 16.45 0.83 8.53
N GLN A 313 15.69 0.25 9.43
CA GLN A 313 15.64 -1.20 9.61
C GLN A 313 14.57 -1.84 8.70
N ARG A 314 13.45 -1.14 8.49
CA ARG A 314 12.33 -1.63 7.71
C ARG A 314 11.50 -0.49 7.14
N PHE A 315 10.98 -0.72 5.94
CA PHE A 315 9.93 0.12 5.34
C PHE A 315 8.61 -0.63 5.29
N VAL A 316 7.51 0.09 5.54
CA VAL A 316 6.14 -0.39 5.37
C VAL A 316 5.40 0.59 4.47
N THR A 317 4.98 0.13 3.31
CA THR A 317 4.26 0.95 2.33
C THR A 317 2.78 0.97 2.62
N GLU A 318 2.16 2.13 2.45
CA GLU A 318 0.72 2.26 2.52
C GLU A 318 0.11 1.67 1.22
N PRO A 319 -0.83 0.72 1.32
CA PRO A 319 -1.30 -0.04 0.15
C PRO A 319 -2.13 0.79 -0.85
N ARG A 320 -2.62 1.97 -0.45
CA ARG A 320 -3.48 2.82 -1.30
C ARG A 320 -2.86 4.15 -1.71
N ARG A 321 -1.77 4.56 -1.06
CA ARG A 321 -1.10 5.85 -1.30
C ARG A 321 0.38 5.65 -1.52
N LYS A 322 1.04 6.67 -2.03
CA LYS A 322 2.50 6.64 -2.25
C LYS A 322 3.30 6.97 -0.99
N GLY A 323 2.68 6.96 0.18
CA GLY A 323 3.34 7.14 1.46
C GLY A 323 3.95 5.84 1.97
N PHE A 324 4.89 5.95 2.87
CA PHE A 324 5.47 4.82 3.59
C PHE A 324 5.90 5.24 5.00
N MET A 325 6.01 4.25 5.87
CA MET A 325 6.62 4.40 7.18
C MET A 325 8.01 3.77 7.16
N ALA A 326 8.95 4.41 7.81
CA ALA A 326 10.27 3.88 8.09
C ALA A 326 10.37 3.59 9.60
N LEU A 327 10.75 2.36 9.93
CA LEU A 327 11.23 1.99 11.26
C LEU A 327 12.75 2.06 11.21
N ASP A 328 13.36 2.85 12.07
CA ASP A 328 14.80 2.96 12.14
C ASP A 328 15.42 2.00 13.18
N GLN A 329 16.75 1.95 13.25
CA GLN A 329 17.46 1.05 14.16
C GLN A 329 17.28 1.42 15.65
N ASP A 330 16.93 2.66 15.97
CA ASP A 330 16.64 3.12 17.33
C ASP A 330 15.21 2.77 17.77
N GLY A 331 14.38 2.25 16.84
CA GLY A 331 13.01 1.85 17.07
C GLY A 331 11.99 2.97 16.85
N ASP A 332 12.43 4.10 16.30
CA ASP A 332 11.55 5.21 15.98
C ASP A 332 10.84 5.00 14.65
N VAL A 333 9.59 5.45 14.54
CA VAL A 333 8.75 5.33 13.35
C VAL A 333 8.57 6.71 12.72
N HIS A 334 8.96 6.81 11.44
CA HIS A 334 8.88 8.02 10.64
C HIS A 334 7.85 7.86 9.53
N LEU A 335 6.97 8.86 9.36
CA LEU A 335 6.00 8.93 8.26
C LEU A 335 6.57 9.76 7.11
N MET A 336 6.53 9.23 5.89
CA MET A 336 7.10 9.85 4.69
C MET A 336 6.16 9.84 3.48
#